data_e81745381df7a0e79e8caab1d30409c5
#
_entry.id   e81745381df7a0e79e8caab1d30409c5
#
_cell.length_a   1.000
_cell.length_b   1.000
_cell.length_c   1.000
_cell.angle_alpha   90.00
_cell.angle_beta   90.00
_cell.angle_gamma   90.00
#
_symmetry.space_group_name_H-M   'P 1'
#
loop_
_entity.id
_entity.type
_entity.pdbx_description
1 polymer ?
#
loop_
_entity_poly.entity_id
_entity_poly.type
_entity_poly.pdbx_seq_one_letter_code
_entity_poly.pdbx_strand_id
1 'polypeptide(L)'
;MVQKTSAWWHRPLGFVGLLVSLWLTSGCGLNRVAANRIIAAPNLQQHRMFAAWDSVWTNLLAKVTTNQPVSVMIPVGPPEASLSIMEIVPRDYHTKFVTTVTHRPDGGGSLALNWEPEPRNTFQPRGRPATIVVLHGYGMMKEAMAPWGFLLAQAGFRVLSIDLRGHGRSTGARIGFGKYETADLSQALDQLKARGLCDEQVGLLGLSYGATLALNWAARDPRVRTVVAIAPYNQPEEAIRRFADMAGGRVPTRILRGGAAAAAAKLELNWKDWSGEAGLRQLQCPVLLIGGAKDPICQPADIEALQKAAGGETKTLVLPEANHYVVGVSFKELTEPITDWFRERL
;
A
#
# COMPACT_ATOMS: atom_id res chain seq x y z
N MET A 1 -6.00 -28.83 8.49
CA MET A 1 -4.85 -29.09 7.59
C MET A 1 -4.19 -27.73 7.32
N VAL A 2 -3.11 -27.43 8.00
CA VAL A 2 -2.44 -26.12 7.94
C VAL A 2 -1.57 -26.08 6.68
N GLN A 3 -1.97 -25.30 5.69
CA GLN A 3 -1.15 -25.07 4.52
C GLN A 3 -0.29 -23.83 4.78
N LYS A 4 1.00 -24.04 5.06
CA LYS A 4 2.00 -22.97 5.22
C LYS A 4 2.32 -22.39 3.84
N THR A 5 1.86 -21.18 3.57
CA THR A 5 2.38 -20.39 2.45
C THR A 5 3.61 -19.67 2.94
N SER A 6 4.80 -20.22 2.69
CA SER A 6 6.08 -19.57 3.01
C SER A 6 6.48 -18.66 1.84
N ALA A 7 6.39 -17.36 2.04
CA ALA A 7 7.05 -16.41 1.16
C ALA A 7 8.53 -16.34 1.54
N TRP A 8 9.42 -16.72 0.63
CA TRP A 8 10.87 -16.75 0.85
C TRP A 8 11.48 -15.38 0.52
N TRP A 9 12.09 -14.75 1.51
CA TRP A 9 12.88 -13.53 1.37
C TRP A 9 14.29 -13.88 0.87
N HIS A 10 14.41 -14.35 -0.36
CA HIS A 10 15.72 -14.47 -1.00
C HIS A 10 15.61 -14.01 -2.45
N ARG A 11 16.33 -12.91 -2.70
CA ARG A 11 16.71 -12.32 -3.98
C ARG A 11 15.56 -12.14 -4.98
N PRO A 12 15.20 -10.92 -5.29
CA PRO A 12 14.47 -10.66 -6.53
C PRO A 12 15.39 -11.07 -7.70
N LEU A 13 15.22 -12.30 -8.19
CA LEU A 13 15.79 -12.75 -9.45
C LEU A 13 15.17 -11.93 -10.56
N GLY A 14 15.76 -10.81 -10.93
CA GLY A 14 15.27 -10.00 -12.03
C GLY A 14 15.96 -8.66 -12.24
N PHE A 15 16.70 -8.16 -11.27
CA PHE A 15 17.38 -6.86 -11.41
C PHE A 15 18.78 -6.96 -12.04
N VAL A 16 19.43 -8.13 -12.04
CA VAL A 16 20.85 -8.27 -12.38
C VAL A 16 21.11 -8.59 -13.86
N GLY A 17 20.12 -9.12 -14.60
CA GLY A 17 20.37 -9.65 -15.98
C GLY A 17 20.53 -8.61 -17.08
N LEU A 18 20.17 -7.34 -16.88
CA LEU A 18 20.18 -6.34 -17.98
C LEU A 18 21.22 -5.23 -17.84
N LEU A 19 21.99 -5.20 -16.75
CA LEU A 19 22.95 -4.10 -16.49
C LEU A 19 24.38 -4.37 -16.97
N VAL A 20 24.72 -5.57 -17.41
CA VAL A 20 26.11 -5.93 -17.78
C VAL A 20 26.49 -5.49 -19.21
N SER A 21 25.53 -5.19 -20.07
CA SER A 21 25.83 -4.81 -21.48
C SER A 21 25.87 -3.28 -21.76
N LEU A 22 25.73 -2.41 -20.74
CA LEU A 22 25.57 -0.95 -20.90
C LEU A 22 26.76 -0.10 -20.39
N TRP A 23 27.97 -0.64 -20.36
CA TRP A 23 29.17 0.11 -19.93
C TRP A 23 29.63 1.22 -20.90
N LEU A 24 28.96 1.42 -22.02
CA LEU A 24 29.40 2.36 -23.06
C LEU A 24 28.44 3.52 -23.37
N THR A 25 27.34 3.68 -22.61
CA THR A 25 26.45 4.84 -22.81
C THR A 25 26.78 5.97 -21.84
N SER A 26 26.77 7.23 -22.34
CA SER A 26 26.88 8.45 -21.54
C SER A 26 25.95 8.37 -20.30
N GLY A 27 26.34 9.00 -19.17
CA GLY A 27 25.56 9.01 -17.93
C GLY A 27 24.08 9.39 -18.12
N CYS A 28 23.73 10.17 -19.15
CA CYS A 28 22.37 10.52 -19.54
C CYS A 28 21.54 9.30 -20.00
N GLY A 29 22.13 8.32 -20.67
CA GLY A 29 21.44 7.11 -21.11
C GLY A 29 21.00 6.24 -19.92
N LEU A 30 21.89 6.04 -18.95
CA LEU A 30 21.60 5.25 -17.76
C LEU A 30 20.53 5.90 -16.88
N ASN A 31 20.57 7.21 -16.70
CA ASN A 31 19.56 7.95 -15.97
C ASN A 31 18.18 7.83 -16.64
N ARG A 32 18.11 7.84 -17.98
CA ARG A 32 16.86 7.65 -18.72
C ARG A 32 16.29 6.24 -18.56
N VAL A 33 17.14 5.22 -18.55
CA VAL A 33 16.74 3.82 -18.29
C VAL A 33 16.22 3.69 -16.84
N ALA A 34 16.95 4.23 -15.86
CA ALA A 34 16.55 4.23 -14.47
C ALA A 34 15.20 4.96 -14.27
N ALA A 35 15.03 6.14 -14.89
CA ALA A 35 13.77 6.89 -14.85
C ALA A 35 12.59 6.06 -15.37
N ASN A 36 12.75 5.44 -16.55
CA ASN A 36 11.71 4.59 -17.12
C ASN A 36 11.34 3.44 -16.19
N ARG A 37 12.34 2.86 -15.49
CA ARG A 37 12.12 1.77 -14.54
C ARG A 37 11.38 2.24 -13.30
N ILE A 38 11.72 3.42 -12.78
CA ILE A 38 11.07 4.01 -11.58
C ILE A 38 9.59 4.26 -11.83
N ILE A 39 9.22 4.80 -12.99
CA ILE A 39 7.83 5.21 -13.27
C ILE A 39 7.00 4.15 -14.00
N ALA A 40 7.60 3.07 -14.49
CA ALA A 40 6.87 2.04 -15.21
C ALA A 40 5.90 1.30 -14.29
N ALA A 41 4.75 0.94 -14.82
CA ALA A 41 3.74 0.17 -14.10
C ALA A 41 4.31 -1.15 -13.55
N PRO A 42 4.22 -1.42 -12.24
CA PRO A 42 4.77 -2.62 -11.63
C PRO A 42 4.19 -3.93 -12.21
N ASN A 43 2.91 -3.98 -12.53
CA ASN A 43 2.27 -5.18 -13.08
C ASN A 43 2.80 -5.55 -14.48
N LEU A 44 3.21 -4.58 -15.27
CA LEU A 44 3.84 -4.81 -16.58
C LEU A 44 5.29 -5.30 -16.45
N GLN A 45 5.98 -4.91 -15.37
CA GLN A 45 7.37 -5.31 -15.11
C GLN A 45 7.50 -6.69 -14.46
N GLN A 46 6.50 -7.10 -13.69
CA GLN A 46 6.54 -8.26 -12.80
C GLN A 46 5.38 -9.24 -13.05
N HIS A 47 4.88 -9.33 -14.28
CA HIS A 47 3.68 -10.10 -14.63
C HIS A 47 3.68 -11.55 -14.13
N ARG A 48 4.85 -12.25 -14.14
CA ARG A 48 4.95 -13.63 -13.64
C ARG A 48 4.80 -13.71 -12.13
N MET A 49 5.35 -12.73 -11.42
CA MET A 49 5.23 -12.64 -9.96
C MET A 49 3.78 -12.31 -9.58
N PHE A 50 3.14 -11.38 -10.29
CA PHE A 50 1.73 -11.06 -10.09
C PHE A 50 0.83 -12.27 -10.31
N ALA A 51 1.03 -13.06 -11.39
CA ALA A 51 0.24 -14.25 -11.64
C ALA A 51 0.37 -15.30 -10.51
N ALA A 52 1.58 -15.47 -9.97
CA ALA A 52 1.81 -16.36 -8.84
C ALA A 52 1.11 -15.86 -7.57
N TRP A 53 1.24 -14.57 -7.25
CA TRP A 53 0.58 -13.96 -6.10
C TRP A 53 -0.95 -13.93 -6.25
N ASP A 54 -1.48 -13.62 -7.42
CA ASP A 54 -2.92 -13.64 -7.70
C ASP A 54 -3.52 -15.03 -7.40
N SER A 55 -2.83 -16.09 -7.81
CA SER A 55 -3.24 -17.47 -7.49
C SER A 55 -3.26 -17.74 -5.97
N VAL A 56 -2.22 -17.31 -5.24
CA VAL A 56 -2.14 -17.49 -3.78
C VAL A 56 -3.28 -16.76 -3.08
N TRP A 57 -3.51 -15.49 -3.43
CA TRP A 57 -4.55 -14.68 -2.80
C TRP A 57 -5.97 -15.13 -3.17
N THR A 58 -6.19 -15.52 -4.43
CA THR A 58 -7.48 -16.07 -4.88
C THR A 58 -7.82 -17.34 -4.10
N ASN A 59 -6.85 -18.24 -3.91
CA ASN A 59 -7.04 -19.45 -3.11
C ASN A 59 -7.29 -19.14 -1.63
N LEU A 60 -6.66 -18.11 -1.07
CA LEU A 60 -6.91 -17.67 0.31
C LEU A 60 -8.33 -17.11 0.45
N LEU A 61 -8.74 -16.24 -0.45
CA LEU A 61 -10.09 -15.66 -0.47
C LEU A 61 -11.17 -16.74 -0.57
N ALA A 62 -10.98 -17.75 -1.41
CA ALA A 62 -11.92 -18.86 -1.54
C ALA A 62 -12.09 -19.68 -0.25
N LYS A 63 -11.10 -19.65 0.64
CA LYS A 63 -11.19 -20.33 1.95
C LYS A 63 -11.88 -19.46 3.01
N VAL A 64 -11.71 -18.14 2.94
CA VAL A 64 -12.30 -17.21 3.91
C VAL A 64 -13.80 -16.99 3.65
N THR A 65 -14.22 -17.05 2.41
CA THR A 65 -15.62 -16.79 2.05
C THR A 65 -16.08 -17.61 0.85
N THR A 66 -17.27 -18.19 0.95
CA THR A 66 -17.97 -18.85 -0.18
C THR A 66 -18.49 -17.83 -1.19
N ASN A 67 -18.81 -16.61 -0.74
CA ASN A 67 -19.22 -15.52 -1.60
C ASN A 67 -17.99 -14.65 -1.90
N GLN A 68 -17.37 -14.89 -3.04
CA GLN A 68 -16.21 -14.12 -3.47
C GLN A 68 -16.54 -12.62 -3.52
N PRO A 69 -15.66 -11.75 -2.97
CA PRO A 69 -15.82 -10.31 -3.12
C PRO A 69 -15.89 -9.92 -4.60
N VAL A 70 -16.88 -9.08 -4.94
CA VAL A 70 -17.05 -8.62 -6.31
C VAL A 70 -16.03 -7.53 -6.62
N SER A 71 -15.38 -7.65 -7.77
CA SER A 71 -14.49 -6.59 -8.27
C SER A 71 -15.14 -5.86 -9.43
N VAL A 72 -15.04 -4.53 -9.42
CA VAL A 72 -15.49 -3.66 -10.49
C VAL A 72 -14.31 -2.91 -11.10
N MET A 73 -14.41 -2.61 -12.40
CA MET A 73 -13.44 -1.76 -13.10
C MET A 73 -14.01 -0.34 -13.21
N ILE A 74 -13.23 0.64 -12.78
CA ILE A 74 -13.61 2.06 -12.80
C ILE A 74 -12.63 2.82 -13.71
N PRO A 75 -13.08 3.38 -14.84
CA PRO A 75 -12.24 4.22 -15.70
C PRO A 75 -11.91 5.54 -15.01
N VAL A 76 -10.65 5.97 -15.18
CA VAL A 76 -10.11 7.21 -14.59
C VAL A 76 -9.11 7.86 -15.55
N GLY A 77 -8.76 9.12 -15.33
CA GLY A 77 -7.77 9.85 -16.12
C GLY A 77 -8.13 11.29 -16.40
N PRO A 78 -7.33 12.09 -17.10
CA PRO A 78 -6.05 11.74 -17.72
C PRO A 78 -4.87 11.61 -16.74
N PRO A 79 -3.83 10.82 -17.07
CA PRO A 79 -3.73 9.89 -18.19
C PRO A 79 -4.63 8.68 -17.96
N GLU A 80 -5.23 8.16 -19.03
CA GLU A 80 -6.22 7.09 -18.94
C GLU A 80 -5.72 5.84 -18.23
N ALA A 81 -6.57 5.32 -17.36
CA ALA A 81 -6.43 4.04 -16.69
C ALA A 81 -7.81 3.49 -16.29
N SER A 82 -7.84 2.27 -15.79
CA SER A 82 -9.00 1.69 -15.13
C SER A 82 -8.54 1.06 -13.82
N LEU A 83 -9.18 1.41 -12.71
CA LEU A 83 -8.88 0.85 -11.41
C LEU A 83 -9.75 -0.37 -11.12
N SER A 84 -9.14 -1.44 -10.69
CA SER A 84 -9.83 -2.65 -10.20
C SER A 84 -10.09 -2.50 -8.71
N ILE A 85 -11.35 -2.53 -8.31
CA ILE A 85 -11.80 -2.27 -6.95
C ILE A 85 -12.59 -3.47 -6.45
N MET A 86 -12.21 -4.00 -5.30
CA MET A 86 -12.86 -5.12 -4.62
C MET A 86 -13.66 -4.60 -3.43
N GLU A 87 -14.96 -4.92 -3.40
CA GLU A 87 -15.80 -4.62 -2.25
C GLU A 87 -15.82 -5.82 -1.29
N ILE A 88 -15.62 -5.54 0.01
CA ILE A 88 -15.84 -6.49 1.11
C ILE A 88 -16.93 -5.91 1.99
N VAL A 89 -18.10 -6.58 1.99
CA VAL A 89 -19.26 -6.11 2.73
C VAL A 89 -19.15 -6.41 4.22
N PRO A 90 -19.72 -5.56 5.10
CA PRO A 90 -19.69 -5.78 6.54
C PRO A 90 -20.52 -7.00 6.93
N ARG A 91 -19.86 -7.99 7.52
CA ARG A 91 -20.47 -9.18 8.13
C ARG A 91 -19.46 -9.93 8.97
N ASP A 92 -19.92 -10.94 9.72
CA ASP A 92 -19.03 -11.87 10.40
C ASP A 92 -18.47 -12.87 9.40
N TYR A 93 -17.15 -12.84 9.23
CA TYR A 93 -16.40 -13.81 8.42
C TYR A 93 -15.84 -14.94 9.27
N HIS A 94 -16.03 -14.91 10.61
CA HIS A 94 -15.52 -15.90 11.56
C HIS A 94 -14.04 -16.21 11.35
N THR A 95 -13.24 -15.17 11.11
CA THR A 95 -11.85 -15.33 10.73
C THR A 95 -10.91 -14.42 11.51
N LYS A 96 -9.73 -14.96 11.81
CA LYS A 96 -8.58 -14.19 12.28
C LYS A 96 -7.35 -14.53 11.45
N PHE A 97 -6.45 -13.59 11.37
CA PHE A 97 -5.17 -13.77 10.67
C PHE A 97 -4.04 -13.85 11.69
N VAL A 98 -3.19 -14.85 11.52
CA VAL A 98 -2.05 -15.09 12.39
C VAL A 98 -0.79 -15.02 11.57
N THR A 99 0.11 -14.14 11.96
CA THR A 99 1.41 -13.98 11.35
C THR A 99 2.47 -14.71 12.16
N THR A 100 3.25 -15.55 11.51
CA THR A 100 4.42 -16.19 12.11
C THR A 100 5.67 -15.67 11.42
N VAL A 101 6.54 -15.01 12.17
CA VAL A 101 7.85 -14.54 11.71
C VAL A 101 8.90 -15.50 12.21
N THR A 102 9.72 -16.05 11.31
CA THR A 102 10.86 -16.88 11.67
C THR A 102 12.14 -16.17 11.26
N HIS A 103 13.00 -15.87 12.23
CA HIS A 103 14.32 -15.29 11.98
C HIS A 103 15.35 -16.40 11.79
N ARG A 104 16.28 -16.19 10.86
CA ARG A 104 17.41 -17.08 10.65
C ARG A 104 18.71 -16.46 11.19
N PRO A 105 19.71 -17.30 11.54
CA PRO A 105 21.01 -16.80 12.03
C PRO A 105 21.78 -15.94 11.01
N ASP A 106 21.50 -16.11 9.71
CA ASP A 106 22.11 -15.35 8.60
C ASP A 106 21.48 -13.96 8.39
N GLY A 107 20.57 -13.53 9.29
CA GLY A 107 19.82 -12.28 9.17
C GLY A 107 18.63 -12.34 8.21
N GLY A 108 18.42 -13.48 7.55
CA GLY A 108 17.23 -13.73 6.75
C GLY A 108 16.03 -14.10 7.61
N GLY A 109 14.87 -14.22 7.00
CA GLY A 109 13.65 -14.63 7.68
C GLY A 109 12.59 -15.15 6.73
N SER A 110 11.58 -15.75 7.29
CA SER A 110 10.35 -16.08 6.57
C SER A 110 9.14 -15.53 7.30
N LEU A 111 8.17 -15.10 6.54
CA LEU A 111 6.86 -14.67 7.01
C LEU A 111 5.84 -15.70 6.54
N ALA A 112 5.08 -16.27 7.46
CA ALA A 112 3.94 -17.10 7.14
C ALA A 112 2.68 -16.39 7.63
N LEU A 113 1.72 -16.23 6.72
CA LEU A 113 0.39 -15.76 7.01
C LEU A 113 -0.54 -16.95 7.04
N ASN A 114 -1.16 -17.19 8.18
CA ASN A 114 -2.16 -18.22 8.36
C ASN A 114 -3.52 -17.57 8.60
N TRP A 115 -4.53 -18.21 8.07
CA TRP A 115 -5.92 -17.95 8.38
C TRP A 115 -6.40 -19.02 9.36
N GLU A 116 -7.10 -18.60 10.41
CA GLU A 116 -7.70 -19.47 11.42
C GLU A 116 -9.17 -19.11 11.62
N PRO A 117 -10.05 -20.09 11.86
CA PRO A 117 -11.40 -19.79 12.29
C PRO A 117 -11.41 -19.00 13.61
N GLU A 118 -12.22 -17.96 13.70
CA GLU A 118 -12.51 -17.26 14.95
C GLU A 118 -13.90 -17.69 15.42
N PRO A 119 -13.99 -18.51 16.48
CA PRO A 119 -15.27 -19.05 16.93
C PRO A 119 -16.16 -18.00 17.60
N ARG A 120 -15.60 -16.85 18.00
CA ARG A 120 -16.36 -15.77 18.60
C ARG A 120 -17.03 -14.96 17.51
N ASN A 121 -18.25 -14.52 17.77
CA ASN A 121 -18.88 -13.51 16.94
C ASN A 121 -18.17 -12.18 17.18
N THR A 122 -17.33 -11.77 16.23
CA THR A 122 -16.60 -10.50 16.25
C THR A 122 -17.32 -9.41 15.48
N PHE A 123 -18.40 -9.74 14.78
CA PHE A 123 -19.18 -8.80 13.99
C PHE A 123 -19.92 -7.80 14.90
N GLN A 124 -19.68 -6.53 14.65
CA GLN A 124 -20.33 -5.44 15.35
C GLN A 124 -21.16 -4.64 14.34
N PRO A 125 -22.44 -5.01 14.14
CA PRO A 125 -23.31 -4.33 13.19
C PRO A 125 -23.48 -2.87 13.62
N ARG A 126 -23.36 -1.99 12.64
CA ARG A 126 -23.69 -0.57 12.75
C ARG A 126 -24.90 -0.29 11.88
N GLY A 127 -25.60 0.79 12.09
CA GLY A 127 -26.74 1.15 11.28
C GLY A 127 -26.35 1.20 9.79
N ARG A 128 -25.93 2.34 9.29
CA ARG A 128 -25.28 2.44 7.97
C ARG A 128 -23.78 2.23 8.12
N PRO A 129 -23.18 1.26 7.42
CA PRO A 129 -21.75 1.00 7.53
C PRO A 129 -20.94 2.13 6.89
N ALA A 130 -20.01 2.73 7.63
CA ALA A 130 -19.06 3.67 7.06
C ALA A 130 -18.09 2.95 6.11
N THR A 131 -17.60 3.66 5.10
CA THR A 131 -16.71 3.11 4.08
C THR A 131 -15.26 3.38 4.39
N ILE A 132 -14.42 2.33 4.32
CA ILE A 132 -12.96 2.44 4.40
C ILE A 132 -12.36 2.03 3.05
N VAL A 133 -11.54 2.92 2.48
CA VAL A 133 -10.75 2.61 1.28
C VAL A 133 -9.38 2.09 1.71
N VAL A 134 -8.97 0.96 1.15
CA VAL A 134 -7.72 0.28 1.48
C VAL A 134 -6.77 0.32 0.30
N LEU A 135 -5.54 0.83 0.53
CA LEU A 135 -4.52 1.06 -0.47
C LEU A 135 -3.26 0.23 -0.17
N HIS A 136 -2.85 -0.60 -1.12
CA HIS A 136 -1.72 -1.52 -1.00
C HIS A 136 -0.35 -0.85 -1.19
N GLY A 137 0.73 -1.53 -0.81
CA GLY A 137 2.12 -1.12 -1.02
C GLY A 137 2.59 -1.25 -2.47
N TYR A 138 3.76 -0.64 -2.79
CA TYR A 138 4.37 -0.73 -4.12
C TYR A 138 4.59 -2.19 -4.54
N GLY A 139 4.22 -2.50 -5.78
CA GLY A 139 4.35 -3.84 -6.35
C GLY A 139 3.40 -4.89 -5.78
N MET A 140 2.44 -4.48 -4.96
CA MET A 140 1.38 -5.35 -4.41
C MET A 140 0.10 -5.26 -5.24
N MET A 141 -0.96 -5.89 -4.75
CA MET A 141 -2.31 -5.87 -5.31
C MET A 141 -3.35 -5.77 -4.18
N LYS A 142 -4.58 -5.42 -4.52
CA LYS A 142 -5.67 -5.25 -3.55
C LYS A 142 -5.95 -6.50 -2.71
N GLU A 143 -5.76 -7.69 -3.30
CA GLU A 143 -5.95 -8.96 -2.60
C GLU A 143 -4.93 -9.14 -1.46
N ALA A 144 -3.74 -8.56 -1.55
CA ALA A 144 -2.75 -8.59 -0.47
C ALA A 144 -3.20 -7.83 0.79
N MET A 145 -4.14 -6.90 0.62
CA MET A 145 -4.77 -6.18 1.73
C MET A 145 -6.07 -6.82 2.22
N ALA A 146 -6.50 -7.94 1.62
CA ALA A 146 -7.74 -8.63 2.00
C ALA A 146 -7.81 -9.01 3.48
N PRO A 147 -6.73 -9.45 4.15
CA PRO A 147 -6.77 -9.67 5.60
C PRO A 147 -7.26 -8.45 6.38
N TRP A 148 -6.72 -7.27 6.10
CA TRP A 148 -7.21 -6.00 6.67
C TRP A 148 -8.65 -5.72 6.29
N GLY A 149 -9.00 -5.99 5.03
CA GLY A 149 -10.36 -5.82 4.54
C GLY A 149 -11.38 -6.66 5.33
N PHE A 150 -11.08 -7.93 5.59
CA PHE A 150 -11.96 -8.80 6.37
C PHE A 150 -12.04 -8.40 7.84
N LEU A 151 -10.92 -8.01 8.46
CA LEU A 151 -10.92 -7.55 9.85
C LEU A 151 -11.76 -6.28 10.03
N LEU A 152 -11.63 -5.32 9.12
CA LEU A 152 -12.45 -4.10 9.11
C LEU A 152 -13.92 -4.40 8.82
N ALA A 153 -14.23 -5.33 7.92
CA ALA A 153 -15.58 -5.73 7.61
C ALA A 153 -16.26 -6.45 8.79
N GLN A 154 -15.52 -7.28 9.55
CA GLN A 154 -15.99 -7.85 10.81
C GLN A 154 -16.21 -6.76 11.89
N ALA A 155 -15.46 -5.68 11.85
CA ALA A 155 -15.67 -4.51 12.72
C ALA A 155 -16.86 -3.64 12.31
N GLY A 156 -17.58 -4.00 11.23
CA GLY A 156 -18.82 -3.34 10.77
C GLY A 156 -18.62 -2.31 9.67
N PHE A 157 -17.45 -2.20 9.07
CA PHE A 157 -17.18 -1.25 7.98
C PHE A 157 -17.39 -1.89 6.60
N ARG A 158 -17.84 -1.09 5.63
CA ARG A 158 -17.72 -1.45 4.21
C ARG A 158 -16.28 -1.19 3.78
N VAL A 159 -15.67 -2.10 3.07
CA VAL A 159 -14.27 -1.95 2.63
C VAL A 159 -14.19 -1.96 1.11
N LEU A 160 -13.47 -0.98 0.57
CA LEU A 160 -13.13 -0.89 -0.85
C LEU A 160 -11.62 -1.02 -0.98
N SER A 161 -11.15 -2.21 -1.37
CA SER A 161 -9.73 -2.45 -1.63
C SER A 161 -9.42 -2.19 -3.09
N ILE A 162 -8.45 -1.32 -3.38
CA ILE A 162 -8.19 -0.79 -4.73
C ILE A 162 -6.82 -1.25 -5.21
N ASP A 163 -6.77 -1.84 -6.41
CA ASP A 163 -5.52 -1.90 -7.17
C ASP A 163 -5.17 -0.50 -7.66
N LEU A 164 -4.07 0.05 -7.17
CA LEU A 164 -3.59 1.35 -7.62
C LEU A 164 -3.20 1.32 -9.11
N ARG A 165 -3.15 2.47 -9.77
CA ARG A 165 -2.69 2.62 -11.15
C ARG A 165 -1.42 1.80 -11.42
N GLY A 166 -1.43 0.98 -12.49
CA GLY A 166 -0.31 0.15 -12.88
C GLY A 166 0.02 -1.03 -11.95
N HIS A 167 -0.88 -1.37 -11.03
CA HIS A 167 -0.75 -2.50 -10.11
C HIS A 167 -1.89 -3.50 -10.28
N GLY A 168 -1.67 -4.73 -9.85
CA GLY A 168 -2.67 -5.78 -9.87
C GLY A 168 -3.37 -5.90 -11.22
N ARG A 169 -4.70 -5.80 -11.21
CA ARG A 169 -5.55 -5.82 -12.41
C ARG A 169 -5.89 -4.43 -12.93
N SER A 170 -5.43 -3.37 -12.28
CA SER A 170 -5.57 -2.00 -12.78
C SER A 170 -4.67 -1.75 -13.98
N THR A 171 -5.11 -0.88 -14.87
CA THR A 171 -4.33 -0.47 -16.04
C THR A 171 -3.54 0.81 -15.76
N GLY A 172 -2.87 1.32 -16.80
CA GLY A 172 -2.01 2.48 -16.73
C GLY A 172 -0.54 2.11 -16.93
N ALA A 173 0.13 2.74 -17.92
CA ALA A 173 1.51 2.42 -18.31
C ALA A 173 2.56 2.93 -17.32
N ARG A 174 2.19 3.90 -16.47
CA ARG A 174 3.08 4.58 -15.54
C ARG A 174 2.38 4.89 -14.24
N ILE A 175 3.16 4.90 -13.16
CA ILE A 175 2.76 5.42 -11.86
C ILE A 175 3.24 6.86 -11.69
N GLY A 176 2.57 7.64 -10.85
CA GLY A 176 2.80 9.07 -10.66
C GLY A 176 3.27 9.46 -9.26
N PHE A 177 3.48 8.51 -8.36
CA PHE A 177 3.87 8.74 -6.95
C PHE A 177 2.96 9.73 -6.20
N GLY A 178 1.69 9.75 -6.55
CA GLY A 178 0.66 10.63 -6.00
C GLY A 178 0.04 11.54 -7.04
N LYS A 179 0.80 12.06 -8.02
CA LYS A 179 0.31 13.02 -9.02
C LYS A 179 -0.89 12.50 -9.80
N TYR A 180 -0.85 11.25 -10.25
CA TYR A 180 -1.96 10.64 -10.98
C TYR A 180 -2.91 9.93 -10.02
N GLU A 181 -2.36 9.20 -9.06
CA GLU A 181 -3.11 8.31 -8.18
C GLU A 181 -4.14 9.05 -7.32
N THR A 182 -3.84 10.25 -6.83
CA THR A 182 -4.80 11.02 -6.02
C THR A 182 -5.99 11.48 -6.85
N ALA A 183 -5.77 11.90 -8.10
CA ALA A 183 -6.85 12.25 -9.02
C ALA A 183 -7.66 11.02 -9.43
N ASP A 184 -7.01 9.89 -9.71
CA ASP A 184 -7.67 8.62 -10.02
C ASP A 184 -8.59 8.17 -8.88
N LEU A 185 -8.09 8.22 -7.63
CA LEU A 185 -8.84 7.82 -6.45
C LEU A 185 -10.06 8.72 -6.23
N SER A 186 -9.93 10.03 -6.42
CA SER A 186 -11.07 10.96 -6.33
C SER A 186 -12.13 10.68 -7.41
N GLN A 187 -11.71 10.46 -8.66
CA GLN A 187 -12.63 10.12 -9.75
C GLN A 187 -13.30 8.75 -9.53
N ALA A 188 -12.54 7.78 -9.03
CA ALA A 188 -13.09 6.47 -8.67
C ALA A 188 -14.14 6.60 -7.57
N LEU A 189 -13.87 7.40 -6.54
CA LEU A 189 -14.80 7.63 -5.44
C LEU A 189 -16.10 8.31 -5.94
N ASP A 190 -16.02 9.27 -6.87
CA ASP A 190 -17.19 9.90 -7.50
C ASP A 190 -18.08 8.87 -8.18
N GLN A 191 -17.48 7.98 -8.97
CA GLN A 191 -18.23 6.94 -9.68
C GLN A 191 -18.79 5.87 -8.76
N LEU A 192 -18.06 5.47 -7.70
CA LEU A 192 -18.54 4.53 -6.69
C LEU A 192 -19.71 5.10 -5.90
N LYS A 193 -19.62 6.38 -5.53
CA LYS A 193 -20.72 7.10 -4.88
C LYS A 193 -21.97 7.15 -5.77
N ALA A 194 -21.81 7.50 -7.03
CA ALA A 194 -22.92 7.54 -8.01
C ALA A 194 -23.60 6.16 -8.19
N ARG A 195 -22.88 5.06 -7.95
CA ARG A 195 -23.39 3.69 -7.98
C ARG A 195 -23.92 3.19 -6.62
N GLY A 196 -23.89 4.02 -5.57
CA GLY A 196 -24.30 3.64 -4.21
C GLY A 196 -23.38 2.67 -3.50
N LEU A 197 -22.12 2.51 -4.00
CA LEU A 197 -21.12 1.57 -3.47
C LEU A 197 -20.25 2.17 -2.37
N CYS A 198 -20.34 3.45 -2.10
CA CYS A 198 -19.67 4.08 -0.96
C CYS A 198 -20.47 5.25 -0.41
N ASP A 199 -20.08 5.70 0.78
CA ASP A 199 -20.65 6.87 1.44
C ASP A 199 -20.05 8.17 0.90
N GLU A 200 -20.63 9.31 1.37
CA GLU A 200 -20.09 10.63 1.04
C GLU A 200 -18.72 10.89 1.64
N GLN A 201 -18.45 10.29 2.78
CA GLN A 201 -17.23 10.42 3.54
C GLN A 201 -16.59 9.05 3.77
N VAL A 202 -15.27 8.98 3.70
CA VAL A 202 -14.51 7.73 3.79
C VAL A 202 -13.35 7.84 4.76
N GLY A 203 -13.00 6.71 5.37
CA GLY A 203 -11.71 6.52 6.01
C GLY A 203 -10.72 5.89 5.04
N LEU A 204 -9.42 6.10 5.28
CA LEU A 204 -8.35 5.47 4.48
C LEU A 204 -7.46 4.59 5.36
N LEU A 205 -7.13 3.40 4.86
CA LEU A 205 -6.06 2.58 5.37
C LEU A 205 -5.05 2.34 4.25
N GLY A 206 -3.83 2.81 4.42
CA GLY A 206 -2.77 2.61 3.44
C GLY A 206 -1.56 1.89 4.01
N LEU A 207 -0.88 1.11 3.17
CA LEU A 207 0.38 0.43 3.51
C LEU A 207 1.51 0.96 2.63
N SER A 208 2.63 1.41 3.22
CA SER A 208 3.85 1.82 2.52
C SER A 208 3.57 2.86 1.43
N TYR A 209 3.73 2.51 0.15
CA TYR A 209 3.34 3.36 -0.98
C TYR A 209 1.89 3.87 -0.86
N GLY A 210 0.95 2.96 -0.59
CA GLY A 210 -0.45 3.31 -0.36
C GLY A 210 -0.68 4.19 0.87
N ALA A 211 0.18 4.09 1.89
CA ALA A 211 0.10 4.95 3.08
C ALA A 211 0.46 6.40 2.75
N THR A 212 1.56 6.63 2.03
CA THR A 212 1.95 7.98 1.59
C THR A 212 0.94 8.54 0.58
N LEU A 213 0.39 7.70 -0.31
CA LEU A 213 -0.70 8.11 -1.19
C LEU A 213 -1.96 8.51 -0.42
N ALA A 214 -2.32 7.78 0.64
CA ALA A 214 -3.47 8.11 1.48
C ALA A 214 -3.31 9.49 2.14
N LEU A 215 -2.13 9.82 2.66
CA LEU A 215 -1.83 11.15 3.20
C LEU A 215 -1.97 12.25 2.13
N ASN A 216 -1.40 12.02 0.94
CA ASN A 216 -1.45 12.97 -0.16
C ASN A 216 -2.87 13.12 -0.74
N TRP A 217 -3.65 12.05 -0.79
CA TRP A 217 -5.04 12.10 -1.25
C TRP A 217 -5.93 12.82 -0.25
N ALA A 218 -5.84 12.48 1.04
CA ALA A 218 -6.61 13.14 2.09
C ALA A 218 -6.37 14.65 2.17
N ALA A 219 -5.16 15.11 1.87
CA ALA A 219 -4.83 16.53 1.79
C ALA A 219 -5.52 17.28 0.62
N ARG A 220 -6.06 16.54 -0.36
CA ARG A 220 -6.64 17.09 -1.61
C ARG A 220 -8.12 16.77 -1.79
N ASP A 221 -8.67 15.84 -0.99
CA ASP A 221 -10.04 15.39 -1.09
C ASP A 221 -10.75 15.51 0.28
N PRO A 222 -11.64 16.49 0.46
CA PRO A 222 -12.30 16.77 1.73
C PRO A 222 -13.28 15.67 2.18
N ARG A 223 -13.56 14.68 1.32
CA ARG A 223 -14.38 13.52 1.67
C ARG A 223 -13.63 12.55 2.59
N VAL A 224 -12.30 12.64 2.66
CA VAL A 224 -11.50 11.81 3.56
C VAL A 224 -11.59 12.38 4.98
N ARG A 225 -12.15 11.59 5.88
CA ARG A 225 -12.39 11.98 7.29
C ARG A 225 -11.30 11.57 8.24
N THR A 226 -10.56 10.52 7.92
CA THR A 226 -9.46 10.03 8.74
C THR A 226 -8.55 9.10 7.95
N VAL A 227 -7.29 9.01 8.36
CA VAL A 227 -6.28 8.17 7.72
C VAL A 227 -5.57 7.29 8.74
N VAL A 228 -5.42 6.02 8.41
CA VAL A 228 -4.46 5.10 9.03
C VAL A 228 -3.35 4.84 8.03
N ALA A 229 -2.14 5.27 8.34
CA ALA A 229 -0.96 5.15 7.47
C ALA A 229 0.05 4.18 8.09
N ILE A 230 0.14 2.96 7.54
CA ILE A 230 1.08 1.91 7.99
C ILE A 230 2.36 2.01 7.16
N ALA A 231 3.49 2.23 7.82
CA ALA A 231 4.81 2.40 7.22
C ALA A 231 4.84 3.44 6.07
N PRO A 232 4.31 4.65 6.25
CA PRO A 232 4.44 5.69 5.25
C PRO A 232 5.91 6.14 5.12
N TYR A 233 6.39 6.29 3.89
CA TYR A 233 7.67 6.97 3.69
C TYR A 233 7.48 8.49 3.67
N ASN A 234 8.51 9.22 4.08
CA ASN A 234 8.49 10.68 3.99
C ASN A 234 8.87 11.17 2.58
N GLN A 235 10.07 10.87 2.12
CA GLN A 235 10.58 11.35 0.83
C GLN A 235 10.58 10.25 -0.22
N PRO A 236 9.87 10.41 -1.37
CA PRO A 236 9.80 9.39 -2.42
C PRO A 236 11.17 8.95 -2.96
N GLU A 237 12.10 9.90 -3.16
CA GLU A 237 13.45 9.61 -3.67
C GLU A 237 14.25 8.72 -2.72
N GLU A 238 14.15 8.97 -1.42
CA GLU A 238 14.80 8.15 -0.40
C GLU A 238 14.16 6.77 -0.30
N ALA A 239 12.84 6.69 -0.39
CA ALA A 239 12.13 5.40 -0.41
C ALA A 239 12.55 4.55 -1.61
N ILE A 240 12.65 5.15 -2.81
CA ILE A 240 13.14 4.49 -4.03
C ILE A 240 14.57 3.95 -3.81
N ARG A 241 15.45 4.75 -3.24
CA ARG A 241 16.83 4.36 -2.96
C ARG A 241 16.89 3.20 -1.96
N ARG A 242 16.23 3.35 -0.80
CA ARG A 242 16.22 2.33 0.27
C ARG A 242 15.59 1.02 -0.21
N PHE A 243 14.53 1.10 -1.02
CA PHE A 243 13.91 -0.07 -1.64
C PHE A 243 14.88 -0.78 -2.61
N ALA A 244 15.62 -0.03 -3.44
CA ALA A 244 16.62 -0.58 -4.35
C ALA A 244 17.78 -1.26 -3.58
N ASP A 245 18.25 -0.64 -2.49
CA ASP A 245 19.29 -1.23 -1.62
C ASP A 245 18.82 -2.54 -0.98
N MET A 246 17.58 -2.55 -0.45
CA MET A 246 16.98 -3.75 0.16
C MET A 246 16.76 -4.87 -0.86
N ALA A 247 16.41 -4.54 -2.10
CA ALA A 247 16.25 -5.51 -3.18
C ALA A 247 17.58 -6.14 -3.65
N GLY A 248 18.70 -5.83 -2.98
CA GLY A 248 20.05 -6.33 -3.31
C GLY A 248 20.64 -5.73 -4.57
N GLY A 249 20.05 -4.64 -5.07
CA GLY A 249 20.53 -3.88 -6.22
C GLY A 249 21.70 -3.00 -5.83
N ARG A 250 22.93 -3.37 -6.23
CA ARG A 250 24.11 -2.50 -6.11
C ARG A 250 24.10 -1.43 -7.19
N VAL A 251 22.97 -0.69 -7.31
CA VAL A 251 22.89 0.42 -8.26
C VAL A 251 23.60 1.63 -7.68
N PRO A 252 24.60 2.20 -8.35
CA PRO A 252 25.31 3.38 -7.83
C PRO A 252 24.32 4.50 -7.51
N THR A 253 24.46 5.11 -6.36
CA THR A 253 23.57 6.19 -5.85
C THR A 253 23.41 7.32 -6.85
N ARG A 254 24.47 7.66 -7.61
CA ARG A 254 24.39 8.68 -8.67
C ARG A 254 23.40 8.33 -9.78
N ILE A 255 23.27 7.03 -10.12
CA ILE A 255 22.34 6.56 -11.17
C ILE A 255 20.91 6.59 -10.63
N LEU A 256 20.70 6.19 -9.37
CA LEU A 256 19.39 6.30 -8.73
C LEU A 256 18.94 7.75 -8.63
N ARG A 257 19.82 8.67 -8.18
CA ARG A 257 19.51 10.10 -8.11
C ARG A 257 19.24 10.71 -9.50
N GLY A 258 20.09 10.41 -10.47
CA GLY A 258 19.89 10.86 -11.85
C GLY A 258 18.61 10.28 -12.48
N GLY A 259 18.31 9.04 -12.19
CA GLY A 259 17.06 8.36 -12.59
C GLY A 259 15.84 9.00 -11.96
N ALA A 260 15.87 9.28 -10.65
CA ALA A 260 14.78 9.95 -9.94
C ALA A 260 14.55 11.36 -10.48
N ALA A 261 15.61 12.15 -10.71
CA ALA A 261 15.49 13.47 -11.32
C ALA A 261 14.89 13.42 -12.74
N ALA A 262 15.34 12.46 -13.57
CA ALA A 262 14.80 12.25 -14.91
C ALA A 262 13.35 11.72 -14.88
N ALA A 263 12.97 10.93 -13.86
CA ALA A 263 11.60 10.49 -13.64
C ALA A 263 10.70 11.67 -13.27
N ALA A 264 11.14 12.56 -12.35
CA ALA A 264 10.43 13.77 -11.99
C ALA A 264 10.17 14.67 -13.22
N ALA A 265 11.20 14.88 -14.05
CA ALA A 265 11.07 15.66 -15.28
C ALA A 265 10.04 15.03 -16.26
N LYS A 266 10.04 13.69 -16.42
CA LYS A 266 9.08 12.99 -17.27
C LYS A 266 7.65 13.01 -16.76
N LEU A 267 7.48 13.03 -15.44
CA LEU A 267 6.19 13.14 -14.79
C LEU A 267 5.76 14.60 -14.60
N GLU A 268 6.66 15.56 -14.90
CA GLU A 268 6.44 16.99 -14.64
C GLU A 268 6.00 17.22 -13.19
N LEU A 269 6.74 16.65 -12.26
CA LEU A 269 6.49 16.79 -10.83
C LEU A 269 7.74 17.25 -10.07
N ASN A 270 7.53 17.85 -8.91
CA ASN A 270 8.53 18.02 -7.88
C ASN A 270 8.27 16.99 -6.76
N TRP A 271 9.24 16.14 -6.45
CA TRP A 271 9.10 15.10 -5.43
C TRP A 271 8.64 15.64 -4.07
N LYS A 272 9.05 16.85 -3.72
CA LYS A 272 8.70 17.48 -2.43
C LYS A 272 7.19 17.67 -2.28
N ASP A 273 6.48 17.93 -3.38
CA ASP A 273 5.03 18.17 -3.37
C ASP A 273 4.22 16.90 -3.16
N TRP A 274 4.87 15.74 -3.31
CA TRP A 274 4.30 14.40 -3.16
C TRP A 274 4.94 13.60 -2.02
N SER A 275 5.69 14.27 -1.14
CA SER A 275 6.22 13.68 0.09
C SER A 275 5.09 13.41 1.10
N GLY A 276 5.34 12.50 2.04
CA GLY A 276 4.42 12.29 3.16
C GLY A 276 4.26 13.56 4.01
N GLU A 277 5.34 14.30 4.18
CA GLU A 277 5.35 15.58 4.89
C GLU A 277 4.48 16.63 4.19
N ALA A 278 4.52 16.73 2.86
CA ALA A 278 3.69 17.68 2.11
C ALA A 278 2.20 17.35 2.26
N GLY A 279 1.83 16.09 2.26
CA GLY A 279 0.49 15.63 2.54
C GLY A 279 0.04 16.04 3.95
N LEU A 280 0.82 15.68 4.97
CA LEU A 280 0.47 15.92 6.37
C LEU A 280 0.37 17.41 6.74
N ARG A 281 1.20 18.26 6.18
CA ARG A 281 1.11 19.71 6.44
C ARG A 281 -0.20 20.34 6.00
N GLN A 282 -0.81 19.83 4.95
CA GLN A 282 -2.06 20.35 4.38
C GLN A 282 -3.30 19.64 4.93
N LEU A 283 -3.10 18.49 5.58
CA LEU A 283 -4.15 17.61 6.01
C LEU A 283 -4.77 18.09 7.33
N GLN A 284 -6.10 18.19 7.36
CA GLN A 284 -6.85 18.63 8.53
C GLN A 284 -7.55 17.48 9.28
N CYS A 285 -7.75 16.34 8.62
CA CYS A 285 -8.39 15.19 9.27
C CYS A 285 -7.40 14.44 10.17
N PRO A 286 -7.91 13.72 11.20
CA PRO A 286 -7.07 12.92 12.11
C PRO A 286 -6.29 11.82 11.40
N VAL A 287 -5.03 11.60 11.82
CA VAL A 287 -4.13 10.60 11.26
C VAL A 287 -3.55 9.69 12.33
N LEU A 288 -3.61 8.38 12.10
CA LEU A 288 -2.84 7.38 12.84
C LEU A 288 -1.63 6.95 11.99
N LEU A 289 -0.43 7.34 12.42
CA LEU A 289 0.84 6.90 11.83
C LEU A 289 1.31 5.62 12.53
N ILE A 290 1.60 4.57 11.76
CA ILE A 290 2.11 3.30 12.28
C ILE A 290 3.45 2.99 11.63
N GLY A 291 4.48 2.74 12.44
CA GLY A 291 5.83 2.41 11.95
C GLY A 291 6.41 1.17 12.60
N GLY A 292 7.44 0.62 11.99
CA GLY A 292 8.29 -0.43 12.56
C GLY A 292 9.65 0.14 12.99
N ALA A 293 10.10 -0.17 14.21
CA ALA A 293 11.39 0.35 14.70
C ALA A 293 12.59 -0.25 13.94
N LYS A 294 12.40 -1.37 13.25
CA LYS A 294 13.42 -2.04 12.43
C LYS A 294 13.16 -1.91 10.92
N ASP A 295 12.32 -0.94 10.51
CA ASP A 295 11.99 -0.73 9.10
C ASP A 295 13.14 -0.03 8.36
N PRO A 296 13.78 -0.67 7.36
CA PRO A 296 14.88 -0.07 6.62
C PRO A 296 14.42 0.88 5.51
N ILE A 297 13.14 0.84 5.12
CA ILE A 297 12.58 1.67 4.04
C ILE A 297 11.88 2.90 4.63
N CYS A 298 10.87 2.67 5.46
CA CYS A 298 10.13 3.71 6.18
C CYS A 298 10.68 3.79 7.60
N GLN A 299 11.82 4.45 7.72
CA GLN A 299 12.61 4.47 8.96
C GLN A 299 11.85 5.19 10.09
N PRO A 300 12.16 4.88 11.36
CA PRO A 300 11.58 5.62 12.51
C PRO A 300 11.73 7.13 12.38
N ALA A 301 12.84 7.61 11.83
CA ALA A 301 13.08 9.04 11.57
C ALA A 301 12.07 9.63 10.56
N ASP A 302 11.56 8.83 9.61
CA ASP A 302 10.50 9.29 8.71
C ASP A 302 9.20 9.50 9.50
N ILE A 303 8.84 8.57 10.39
CA ILE A 303 7.65 8.68 11.24
C ILE A 303 7.72 9.90 12.16
N GLU A 304 8.89 10.16 12.76
CA GLU A 304 9.12 11.36 13.59
C GLU A 304 8.98 12.66 12.78
N ALA A 305 9.56 12.69 11.57
CA ALA A 305 9.46 13.83 10.68
C ALA A 305 8.01 14.09 10.25
N LEU A 306 7.28 13.02 9.92
CA LEU A 306 5.86 13.09 9.57
C LEU A 306 5.02 13.61 10.75
N GLN A 307 5.24 13.12 11.96
CA GLN A 307 4.54 13.58 13.14
C GLN A 307 4.78 15.07 13.41
N LYS A 308 6.03 15.53 13.25
CA LYS A 308 6.39 16.95 13.42
C LYS A 308 5.78 17.86 12.35
N ALA A 309 5.54 17.34 11.15
CA ALA A 309 4.98 18.08 10.03
C ALA A 309 3.45 18.17 10.06
N ALA A 310 2.80 17.39 10.92
CA ALA A 310 1.35 17.28 10.95
C ALA A 310 0.66 18.62 11.24
N GLY A 311 -0.29 19.00 10.40
CA GLY A 311 -1.14 20.19 10.56
C GLY A 311 -2.37 19.96 11.43
N GLY A 312 -2.75 18.69 11.69
CA GLY A 312 -3.91 18.27 12.46
C GLY A 312 -3.61 17.22 13.53
N GLU A 313 -4.67 16.64 14.11
CA GLU A 313 -4.54 15.57 15.10
C GLU A 313 -3.77 14.39 14.52
N THR A 314 -2.67 14.00 15.17
CA THR A 314 -1.84 12.89 14.73
C THR A 314 -1.40 12.06 15.92
N LYS A 315 -1.74 10.76 15.89
CA LYS A 315 -1.21 9.75 16.83
C LYS A 315 -0.19 8.88 16.13
N THR A 316 0.80 8.41 16.88
CA THR A 316 1.87 7.54 16.36
C THR A 316 1.93 6.25 17.17
N LEU A 317 2.05 5.13 16.48
CA LEU A 317 2.29 3.80 17.05
C LEU A 317 3.51 3.18 16.37
N VAL A 318 4.53 2.83 17.15
CA VAL A 318 5.75 2.18 16.63
C VAL A 318 5.87 0.78 17.22
N LEU A 319 5.96 -0.22 16.36
CA LEU A 319 6.16 -1.61 16.77
C LEU A 319 7.67 -1.90 16.90
N PRO A 320 8.18 -2.23 18.12
CA PRO A 320 9.61 -2.30 18.38
C PRO A 320 10.36 -3.35 17.55
N GLU A 321 9.72 -4.48 17.27
CA GLU A 321 10.34 -5.62 16.58
C GLU A 321 10.00 -5.69 15.08
N ALA A 322 9.12 -4.82 14.58
CA ALA A 322 8.65 -4.87 13.20
C ALA A 322 9.63 -4.22 12.22
N ASN A 323 9.92 -4.92 11.13
CA ASN A 323 10.51 -4.37 9.93
C ASN A 323 9.42 -4.00 8.91
N HIS A 324 9.81 -3.54 7.71
CA HIS A 324 8.90 -3.09 6.67
C HIS A 324 7.83 -4.12 6.26
N TYR A 325 8.17 -5.39 6.27
CA TYR A 325 7.26 -6.47 5.89
C TYR A 325 6.36 -6.90 7.04
N VAL A 326 6.90 -6.90 8.26
CA VAL A 326 6.21 -7.36 9.45
C VAL A 326 5.15 -6.36 9.89
N VAL A 327 5.43 -5.06 9.84
CA VAL A 327 4.50 -4.03 10.32
C VAL A 327 3.13 -4.10 9.63
N GLY A 328 3.10 -4.36 8.31
CA GLY A 328 1.86 -4.47 7.53
C GLY A 328 0.99 -5.68 7.84
N VAL A 329 1.54 -6.67 8.54
CA VAL A 329 0.86 -7.95 8.87
C VAL A 329 0.86 -8.25 10.38
N SER A 330 1.14 -7.26 11.21
CA SER A 330 1.05 -7.33 12.68
C SER A 330 -0.41 -7.23 13.15
N PHE A 331 -1.26 -8.16 12.66
CA PHE A 331 -2.70 -8.11 12.89
C PHE A 331 -3.06 -8.16 14.37
N LYS A 332 -2.34 -8.96 15.16
CA LYS A 332 -2.58 -9.12 16.59
C LYS A 332 -2.45 -7.79 17.34
N GLU A 333 -1.42 -7.03 17.03
CA GLU A 333 -1.09 -5.76 17.69
C GLU A 333 -1.90 -4.58 17.15
N LEU A 334 -2.33 -4.65 15.88
CA LEU A 334 -2.85 -3.48 15.17
C LEU A 334 -4.35 -3.52 14.91
N THR A 335 -5.02 -4.69 14.97
CA THR A 335 -6.45 -4.77 14.64
C THR A 335 -7.29 -3.88 15.55
N GLU A 336 -7.14 -4.01 16.86
CA GLU A 336 -7.91 -3.22 17.83
C GLU A 336 -7.60 -1.71 17.71
N PRO A 337 -6.33 -1.25 17.76
CA PRO A 337 -6.02 0.17 17.58
C PRO A 337 -6.56 0.78 16.28
N ILE A 338 -6.52 0.05 15.17
CA ILE A 338 -7.00 0.52 13.86
C ILE A 338 -8.53 0.56 13.83
N THR A 339 -9.20 -0.49 14.30
CA THR A 339 -10.67 -0.53 14.30
C THR A 339 -11.27 0.50 15.23
N ASP A 340 -10.67 0.73 16.41
CA ASP A 340 -11.12 1.75 17.34
C ASP A 340 -10.88 3.16 16.80
N TRP A 341 -9.72 3.38 16.17
CA TRP A 341 -9.44 4.64 15.47
C TRP A 341 -10.55 5.02 14.50
N PHE A 342 -10.97 4.07 13.65
CA PHE A 342 -12.04 4.31 12.68
C PHE A 342 -13.42 4.44 13.34
N ARG A 343 -13.71 3.67 14.41
CA ARG A 343 -14.99 3.75 15.13
C ARG A 343 -15.24 5.10 15.76
N GLU A 344 -14.20 5.75 16.25
CA GLU A 344 -14.28 7.05 16.88
C GLU A 344 -14.49 8.20 15.88
N ARG A 345 -14.19 7.98 14.58
CA ARG A 345 -14.07 9.05 13.58
C ARG A 345 -14.96 8.91 12.36
N LEU A 346 -15.59 7.78 12.18
CA LEU A 346 -16.55 7.45 11.14
C LEU A 346 -17.90 7.01 11.75
#